data_e1fa8ce0bba5dd3a0c3c720868fcdab0
#
_entry.id   e1fa8ce0bba5dd3a0c3c720868fcdab0
#
_cell.length_a   1.000
_cell.length_b   1.000
_cell.length_c   1.000
_cell.angle_alpha   90.00
_cell.angle_beta   90.00
_cell.angle_gamma   90.00
#
_symmetry.space_group_name_H-M   'P 1'
#
loop_
_entity.id
_entity.type
_entity.pdbx_description
1 polymer ?
#
loop_
_entity_poly.entity_id
_entity_poly.type
_entity_poly.pdbx_seq_one_letter_code
_entity_poly.pdbx_strand_id
1 'polypeptide(L)'
;MRDNNVPEWYIDSCMKIKYMFPKAHAAAYMIAALRLAWYKVHQPVAFYCTMFTVAPNGFDAQIVRGGKGHVVAVMRDIQKRGKEASQKEQSSVPVLQLIVEAMARGVKFLPVDLQKSHAFIFQPENGAIRMPFSSLPGLGENAAQNIIKAREEEPFFSVEDLQIRAKISKTVIEMLRA
;
A
#
# COMPACT_ATOMS: atom_id res chain seq x y z
N MET A 1 17.66 39.06 -19.52
CA MET A 1 19.03 38.59 -19.25
C MET A 1 20.07 39.53 -19.85
N ARG A 2 20.00 39.89 -21.14
CA ARG A 2 20.91 40.81 -21.77
C ARG A 2 20.91 42.17 -21.08
N ASP A 3 19.77 42.73 -20.74
CA ASP A 3 19.59 43.98 -20.04
C ASP A 3 20.22 44.01 -18.63
N ASN A 4 20.54 42.86 -18.07
CA ASN A 4 21.18 42.69 -16.76
C ASN A 4 22.63 42.20 -16.89
N ASN A 5 23.29 42.44 -18.02
CA ASN A 5 24.67 42.08 -18.29
C ASN A 5 25.03 40.60 -18.05
N VAL A 6 24.06 39.68 -18.25
CA VAL A 6 24.34 38.26 -18.19
C VAL A 6 25.19 37.86 -19.40
N PRO A 7 26.30 37.12 -19.20
CA PRO A 7 27.19 36.74 -20.30
C PRO A 7 26.48 35.98 -21.41
N GLU A 8 26.78 36.27 -22.66
CA GLU A 8 26.10 35.68 -23.82
C GLU A 8 26.23 34.12 -23.85
N TRP A 9 27.38 33.58 -23.47
CA TRP A 9 27.58 32.13 -23.38
C TRP A 9 26.62 31.45 -22.42
N TYR A 10 26.20 32.14 -21.34
CA TYR A 10 25.23 31.62 -20.40
C TYR A 10 23.82 31.65 -20.98
N ILE A 11 23.48 32.73 -21.68
CA ILE A 11 22.21 32.89 -22.40
C ILE A 11 22.06 31.79 -23.45
N ASP A 12 23.11 31.59 -24.28
CA ASP A 12 23.18 30.54 -25.29
C ASP A 12 23.03 29.14 -24.68
N SER A 13 23.65 28.89 -23.54
CA SER A 13 23.47 27.65 -22.81
C SER A 13 22.03 27.44 -22.38
N CYS A 14 21.38 28.45 -21.83
CA CYS A 14 19.97 28.38 -21.44
C CYS A 14 19.06 28.08 -22.63
N MET A 15 19.32 28.70 -23.80
CA MET A 15 18.53 28.51 -25.03
C MET A 15 18.66 27.09 -25.62
N LYS A 16 19.76 26.40 -25.36
CA LYS A 16 19.99 25.01 -25.78
C LYS A 16 19.34 23.98 -24.88
N ILE A 17 18.99 24.35 -23.66
CA ILE A 17 18.37 23.44 -22.68
C ILE A 17 16.90 23.27 -23.01
N LYS A 18 16.53 22.11 -23.51
CA LYS A 18 15.12 21.74 -23.78
C LYS A 18 14.37 21.31 -22.52
N TYR A 19 15.09 20.79 -21.53
CA TYR A 19 14.54 20.28 -20.29
C TYR A 19 15.56 20.48 -19.17
N MET A 20 15.25 21.35 -18.21
CA MET A 20 16.19 21.72 -17.14
C MET A 20 15.90 20.90 -15.88
N PHE A 21 16.57 19.75 -15.76
CA PHE A 21 16.64 19.03 -14.48
C PHE A 21 18.04 19.11 -13.90
N PRO A 22 18.23 19.63 -12.68
CA PRO A 22 19.55 19.71 -12.07
C PRO A 22 20.17 18.33 -11.92
N LYS A 23 21.44 18.18 -12.27
CA LYS A 23 22.21 16.94 -12.10
C LYS A 23 22.16 16.45 -10.64
N ALA A 24 22.21 17.37 -9.68
CA ALA A 24 22.11 17.07 -8.26
C ALA A 24 20.76 16.44 -7.89
N HIS A 25 19.65 16.88 -8.51
CA HIS A 25 18.33 16.27 -8.32
C HIS A 25 18.31 14.83 -8.83
N ALA A 26 18.79 14.58 -10.03
CA ALA A 26 18.88 13.23 -10.58
C ALA A 26 19.75 12.32 -9.70
N ALA A 27 20.89 12.81 -9.19
CA ALA A 27 21.74 12.07 -8.28
C ALA A 27 21.04 11.73 -6.95
N ALA A 28 20.32 12.69 -6.36
CA ALA A 28 19.57 12.49 -5.12
C ALA A 28 18.48 11.42 -5.28
N TYR A 29 17.71 11.46 -6.37
CA TYR A 29 16.70 10.42 -6.67
C TYR A 29 17.32 9.06 -6.91
N MET A 30 18.47 9.00 -7.60
CA MET A 30 19.16 7.73 -7.82
C MET A 30 19.66 7.12 -6.52
N ILE A 31 20.20 7.92 -5.61
CA ILE A 31 20.61 7.46 -4.27
C ILE A 31 19.41 6.94 -3.49
N ALA A 32 18.28 7.63 -3.51
CA ALA A 32 17.05 7.16 -2.85
C ALA A 32 16.57 5.83 -3.47
N ALA A 33 16.55 5.73 -4.79
CA ALA A 33 16.15 4.51 -5.51
C ALA A 33 17.05 3.32 -5.16
N LEU A 34 18.37 3.51 -5.10
CA LEU A 34 19.32 2.47 -4.71
C LEU A 34 19.13 2.02 -3.26
N ARG A 35 18.85 2.93 -2.34
CA ARG A 35 18.53 2.60 -0.94
C ARG A 35 17.26 1.77 -0.85
N LEU A 36 16.20 2.16 -1.55
CA LEU A 36 14.94 1.38 -1.58
C LEU A 36 15.16 -0.01 -2.21
N ALA A 37 15.95 -0.09 -3.28
CA ALA A 37 16.30 -1.37 -3.89
C ALA A 37 17.09 -2.28 -2.93
N TRP A 38 17.98 -1.72 -2.12
CA TRP A 38 18.70 -2.46 -1.10
C TRP A 38 17.74 -3.06 -0.06
N TYR A 39 16.80 -2.28 0.46
CA TYR A 39 15.78 -2.78 1.39
C TYR A 39 14.91 -3.87 0.75
N LYS A 40 14.53 -3.71 -0.51
CA LYS A 40 13.74 -4.71 -1.26
C LYS A 40 14.44 -6.06 -1.36
N VAL A 41 15.77 -6.07 -1.44
CA VAL A 41 16.58 -7.30 -1.54
C VAL A 41 16.87 -7.89 -0.17
N HIS A 42 17.31 -7.06 0.79
CA HIS A 42 17.84 -7.53 2.07
C HIS A 42 16.81 -7.54 3.21
N GLN A 43 15.74 -6.72 3.10
CA GLN A 43 14.69 -6.61 4.09
C GLN A 43 13.30 -6.59 3.41
N PRO A 44 12.96 -7.62 2.62
CA PRO A 44 11.77 -7.60 1.75
C PRO A 44 10.46 -7.39 2.54
N VAL A 45 10.29 -8.02 3.69
CA VAL A 45 9.09 -7.85 4.52
C VAL A 45 8.89 -6.40 4.93
N ALA A 46 9.94 -5.74 5.45
CA ALA A 46 9.88 -4.34 5.85
C ALA A 46 9.61 -3.42 4.63
N PHE A 47 10.25 -3.70 3.50
CA PHE A 47 10.02 -2.96 2.26
C PHE A 47 8.56 -3.03 1.83
N TYR A 48 7.98 -4.24 1.72
CA TYR A 48 6.59 -4.40 1.28
C TYR A 48 5.58 -3.87 2.31
N CYS A 49 5.82 -4.02 3.62
CA CYS A 49 5.00 -3.38 4.66
C CYS A 49 4.92 -1.87 4.44
N THR A 50 6.06 -1.22 4.20
CA THR A 50 6.13 0.23 3.95
C THR A 50 5.40 0.61 2.66
N MET A 51 5.64 -0.13 1.57
CA MET A 51 5.00 0.14 0.28
C MET A 51 3.48 0.06 0.36
N PHE A 52 2.93 -0.99 0.96
CA PHE A 52 1.48 -1.15 1.11
C PHE A 52 0.87 -0.17 2.11
N THR A 53 1.63 0.29 3.11
CA THR A 53 1.16 1.30 4.07
C THR A 53 1.07 2.70 3.42
N VAL A 54 2.07 3.08 2.62
CA VAL A 54 2.13 4.41 1.98
C VAL A 54 1.21 4.52 0.77
N ALA A 55 1.02 3.42 0.03
CA ALA A 55 0.15 3.36 -1.13
C ALA A 55 -0.95 2.29 -0.98
N PRO A 56 -1.89 2.46 -0.04
CA PRO A 56 -2.90 1.46 0.28
C PRO A 56 -4.01 1.35 -0.77
N ASN A 57 -4.12 2.31 -1.68
CA ASN A 57 -5.19 2.36 -2.66
C ASN A 57 -5.17 1.15 -3.58
N GLY A 58 -6.24 0.34 -3.51
CA GLY A 58 -6.40 -0.87 -4.33
C GLY A 58 -5.88 -2.15 -3.67
N PHE A 59 -5.39 -2.09 -2.43
CA PHE A 59 -5.13 -3.31 -1.66
C PHE A 59 -6.45 -3.89 -1.14
N ASP A 60 -6.64 -5.18 -1.35
CA ASP A 60 -7.84 -5.92 -0.92
C ASP A 60 -7.42 -7.25 -0.28
N ALA A 61 -7.67 -7.37 1.03
CA ALA A 61 -7.31 -8.55 1.80
C ALA A 61 -8.03 -9.82 1.32
N GLN A 62 -9.26 -9.71 0.79
CA GLN A 62 -10.01 -10.85 0.28
C GLN A 62 -9.36 -11.41 -0.98
N ILE A 63 -8.89 -10.54 -1.88
CA ILE A 63 -8.15 -10.96 -3.09
C ILE A 63 -6.84 -11.66 -2.69
N VAL A 64 -6.10 -11.09 -1.74
CA VAL A 64 -4.82 -11.62 -1.25
C VAL A 64 -4.98 -12.99 -0.60
N ARG A 65 -6.07 -13.20 0.15
CA ARG A 65 -6.40 -14.47 0.81
C ARG A 65 -6.54 -15.63 -0.18
N GLY A 66 -7.00 -15.37 -1.40
CA GLY A 66 -7.09 -16.38 -2.47
C GLY A 66 -5.73 -16.87 -2.99
N GLY A 67 -4.63 -16.28 -2.51
CA GLY A 67 -3.27 -16.64 -2.88
C GLY A 67 -2.83 -16.11 -4.25
N LYS A 68 -1.56 -16.37 -4.60
CA LYS A 68 -0.92 -15.81 -5.80
C LYS A 68 -1.70 -16.07 -7.10
N GLY A 69 -2.21 -17.30 -7.26
CA GLY A 69 -2.98 -17.66 -8.47
C GLY A 69 -4.25 -16.81 -8.63
N HIS A 70 -4.96 -16.60 -7.53
CA HIS A 70 -6.16 -15.76 -7.52
C HIS A 70 -5.85 -14.30 -7.82
N VAL A 71 -4.83 -13.73 -7.18
CA VAL A 71 -4.39 -12.34 -7.46
C VAL A 71 -4.04 -12.15 -8.93
N VAL A 72 -3.32 -13.10 -9.53
CA VAL A 72 -2.97 -13.07 -10.97
C VAL A 72 -4.23 -13.16 -11.84
N ALA A 73 -5.20 -14.00 -11.48
CA ALA A 73 -6.44 -14.14 -12.23
C ALA A 73 -7.26 -12.83 -12.22
N VAL A 74 -7.43 -12.21 -11.03
CA VAL A 74 -8.11 -10.92 -10.89
C VAL A 74 -7.41 -9.82 -11.70
N MET A 75 -6.09 -9.74 -11.60
CA MET A 75 -5.30 -8.75 -12.34
C MET A 75 -5.48 -8.91 -13.87
N ARG A 76 -5.43 -10.15 -14.37
CA ARG A 76 -5.63 -10.43 -15.80
C ARG A 76 -7.04 -10.12 -16.27
N ASP A 77 -8.05 -10.39 -15.45
CA ASP A 77 -9.43 -10.03 -15.76
C ASP A 77 -9.61 -8.52 -15.91
N ILE A 78 -9.09 -7.74 -14.95
CA ILE A 78 -9.12 -6.26 -15.03
C ILE A 78 -8.43 -5.78 -16.30
N GLN A 79 -7.25 -6.31 -16.62
CA GLN A 79 -6.49 -5.94 -17.81
C GLN A 79 -7.23 -6.31 -19.11
N LYS A 80 -7.90 -7.48 -19.14
CA LYS A 80 -8.70 -7.93 -20.31
C LYS A 80 -9.91 -7.05 -20.54
N ARG A 81 -10.60 -6.63 -19.48
CA ARG A 81 -11.75 -5.70 -19.58
C ARG A 81 -11.31 -4.27 -19.98
N GLY A 82 -10.07 -3.89 -19.72
CA GLY A 82 -9.51 -2.61 -20.14
C GLY A 82 -10.38 -1.41 -19.74
N LYS A 83 -10.94 -0.70 -20.74
CA LYS A 83 -11.80 0.48 -20.49
C LYS A 83 -13.15 0.16 -19.86
N GLU A 84 -13.60 -1.08 -19.89
CA GLU A 84 -14.83 -1.54 -19.23
C GLU A 84 -14.65 -1.75 -17.73
N ALA A 85 -13.40 -1.94 -17.27
CA ALA A 85 -13.09 -2.00 -15.84
C ALA A 85 -13.24 -0.60 -15.22
N SER A 86 -13.78 -0.55 -14.00
CA SER A 86 -13.91 0.71 -13.26
C SER A 86 -12.55 1.39 -13.02
N GLN A 87 -12.53 2.70 -12.85
CA GLN A 87 -11.32 3.45 -12.55
C GLN A 87 -10.62 2.92 -11.27
N LYS A 88 -11.41 2.48 -10.29
CA LYS A 88 -10.90 1.89 -9.05
C LYS A 88 -10.16 0.58 -9.32
N GLU A 89 -10.72 -0.31 -10.14
CA GLU A 89 -10.09 -1.57 -10.52
C GLU A 89 -8.80 -1.33 -11.33
N GLN A 90 -8.85 -0.41 -12.30
CA GLN A 90 -7.65 -0.07 -13.09
C GLN A 90 -6.53 0.49 -12.20
N SER A 91 -6.84 1.35 -11.23
CA SER A 91 -5.88 1.90 -10.28
C SER A 91 -5.32 0.88 -9.29
N SER A 92 -5.99 -0.27 -9.11
CA SER A 92 -5.50 -1.35 -8.24
C SER A 92 -4.43 -2.23 -8.91
N VAL A 93 -4.33 -2.24 -10.23
CA VAL A 93 -3.40 -3.12 -10.97
C VAL A 93 -1.94 -3.00 -10.50
N PRO A 94 -1.36 -1.80 -10.28
CA PRO A 94 0.01 -1.68 -9.78
C PRO A 94 0.20 -2.32 -8.40
N VAL A 95 -0.80 -2.23 -7.52
CA VAL A 95 -0.76 -2.85 -6.19
C VAL A 95 -0.85 -4.36 -6.30
N LEU A 96 -1.73 -4.89 -7.16
CA LEU A 96 -1.82 -6.33 -7.43
C LEU A 96 -0.51 -6.89 -8.00
N GLN A 97 0.18 -6.16 -8.88
CA GLN A 97 1.51 -6.52 -9.37
C GLN A 97 2.53 -6.62 -8.24
N LEU A 98 2.52 -5.65 -7.32
CA LEU A 98 3.43 -5.63 -6.17
C LEU A 98 3.13 -6.78 -5.20
N ILE A 99 1.85 -7.14 -5.00
CA ILE A 99 1.43 -8.31 -4.20
C ILE A 99 1.95 -9.60 -4.83
N VAL A 100 1.78 -9.78 -6.15
CA VAL A 100 2.28 -10.95 -6.87
C VAL A 100 3.79 -11.06 -6.77
N GLU A 101 4.50 -9.94 -6.87
CA GLU A 101 5.96 -9.90 -6.70
C GLU A 101 6.37 -10.30 -5.28
N ALA A 102 5.73 -9.74 -4.24
CA ALA A 102 5.99 -10.09 -2.85
C ALA A 102 5.81 -11.59 -2.60
N MET A 103 4.68 -12.15 -3.08
CA MET A 103 4.40 -13.59 -2.97
C MET A 103 5.41 -14.45 -3.75
N ALA A 104 5.87 -13.97 -4.91
CA ALA A 104 6.89 -14.67 -5.71
C ALA A 104 8.25 -14.70 -5.00
N ARG A 105 8.53 -13.72 -4.15
CA ARG A 105 9.73 -13.68 -3.29
C ARG A 105 9.57 -14.47 -1.98
N GLY A 106 8.45 -15.18 -1.80
CA GLY A 106 8.17 -15.97 -0.61
C GLY A 106 7.62 -15.18 0.57
N VAL A 107 7.29 -13.90 0.40
CA VAL A 107 6.64 -13.10 1.45
C VAL A 107 5.21 -13.57 1.62
N LYS A 108 4.85 -13.92 2.84
CA LYS A 108 3.51 -14.38 3.22
C LYS A 108 2.69 -13.23 3.76
N PHE A 109 1.38 -13.27 3.53
CA PHE A 109 0.41 -12.34 4.11
C PHE A 109 -0.39 -13.07 5.19
N LEU A 110 -0.44 -12.48 6.38
CA LEU A 110 -1.26 -12.96 7.49
C LEU A 110 -2.60 -12.23 7.47
N PRO A 111 -3.71 -12.92 7.74
CA PRO A 111 -5.04 -12.32 7.71
C PRO A 111 -5.16 -11.18 8.73
N VAL A 112 -6.21 -10.39 8.61
CA VAL A 112 -6.56 -9.41 9.64
C VAL A 112 -6.89 -10.15 10.94
N ASP A 113 -6.36 -9.62 12.05
CA ASP A 113 -6.49 -10.23 13.39
C ASP A 113 -6.96 -9.14 14.37
N LEU A 114 -8.01 -9.42 15.14
CA LEU A 114 -8.59 -8.49 16.08
C LEU A 114 -7.61 -8.01 17.16
N GLN A 115 -6.69 -8.89 17.57
CA GLN A 115 -5.74 -8.59 18.64
C GLN A 115 -4.44 -7.96 18.14
N LYS A 116 -4.02 -8.27 16.91
CA LYS A 116 -2.69 -7.94 16.40
C LYS A 116 -2.69 -6.85 15.34
N SER A 117 -3.70 -6.83 14.45
CA SER A 117 -3.71 -5.90 13.33
C SER A 117 -3.79 -4.44 13.76
N HIS A 118 -3.05 -3.60 13.06
CA HIS A 118 -3.14 -2.15 13.17
C HIS A 118 -4.32 -1.62 12.35
N ALA A 119 -4.76 -0.38 12.59
CA ALA A 119 -5.82 0.23 11.81
C ALA A 119 -5.45 0.36 10.32
N PHE A 120 -4.25 0.88 10.02
CA PHE A 120 -3.81 1.26 8.67
C PHE A 120 -2.43 0.74 8.28
N ILE A 121 -1.61 0.34 9.25
CA ILE A 121 -0.19 0.01 9.00
C ILE A 121 -0.05 -1.49 8.79
N PHE A 122 0.54 -1.88 7.68
CA PHE A 122 1.02 -3.23 7.45
C PHE A 122 2.22 -3.51 8.35
N GLN A 123 2.19 -4.58 9.12
CA GLN A 123 3.19 -4.85 10.15
C GLN A 123 3.97 -6.13 9.85
N PRO A 124 5.31 -6.13 10.05
CA PRO A 124 6.08 -7.35 9.98
C PRO A 124 5.77 -8.24 11.20
N GLU A 125 5.43 -9.51 10.95
CA GLU A 125 5.17 -10.50 11.99
C GLU A 125 5.78 -11.85 11.58
N ASN A 126 6.79 -12.31 12.31
CA ASN A 126 7.45 -13.62 12.09
C ASN A 126 7.88 -13.89 10.64
N GLY A 127 8.44 -12.88 9.96
CA GLY A 127 8.87 -13.00 8.56
C GLY A 127 7.76 -12.90 7.53
N ALA A 128 6.53 -12.60 7.95
CA ALA A 128 5.35 -12.37 7.11
C ALA A 128 4.82 -10.93 7.30
N ILE A 129 3.79 -10.57 6.55
CA ILE A 129 3.11 -9.28 6.62
C ILE A 129 1.74 -9.47 7.25
N ARG A 130 1.48 -8.86 8.42
CA ARG A 130 0.14 -8.76 9.00
C ARG A 130 -0.64 -7.65 8.31
N MET A 131 -1.79 -7.99 7.74
CA MET A 131 -2.68 -7.03 7.09
C MET A 131 -3.42 -6.17 8.12
N PRO A 132 -3.56 -4.84 7.88
CA PRO A 132 -4.32 -3.94 8.74
C PRO A 132 -5.82 -4.07 8.52
N PHE A 133 -6.62 -3.49 9.41
CA PHE A 133 -8.07 -3.43 9.26
C PHE A 133 -8.51 -2.70 7.99
N SER A 134 -7.80 -1.63 7.59
CA SER A 134 -8.07 -0.86 6.37
C SER A 134 -7.92 -1.67 5.07
N SER A 135 -7.30 -2.85 5.12
CA SER A 135 -7.20 -3.75 3.96
C SER A 135 -8.50 -4.51 3.66
N LEU A 136 -9.48 -4.46 4.57
CA LEU A 136 -10.80 -5.07 4.37
C LEU A 136 -11.71 -4.09 3.62
N PRO A 137 -12.22 -4.45 2.42
CA PRO A 137 -13.10 -3.59 1.66
C PRO A 137 -14.37 -3.25 2.43
N GLY A 138 -14.69 -1.96 2.52
CA GLY A 138 -15.89 -1.49 3.22
C GLY A 138 -15.73 -1.26 4.73
N LEU A 139 -14.59 -1.58 5.32
CA LEU A 139 -14.28 -1.22 6.69
C LEU A 139 -13.74 0.21 6.72
N GLY A 140 -14.55 1.15 7.23
CA GLY A 140 -14.18 2.57 7.29
C GLY A 140 -13.09 2.86 8.32
N GLU A 141 -12.37 3.97 8.12
CA GLU A 141 -11.26 4.39 8.98
C GLU A 141 -11.66 4.52 10.45
N ASN A 142 -12.83 5.13 10.71
CA ASN A 142 -13.35 5.30 12.08
C ASN A 142 -13.60 3.95 12.75
N ALA A 143 -14.13 2.96 12.02
CA ALA A 143 -14.36 1.61 12.54
C ALA A 143 -13.04 0.93 12.91
N ALA A 144 -12.03 1.02 12.03
CA ALA A 144 -10.70 0.49 12.29
C ALA A 144 -10.07 1.10 13.57
N GLN A 145 -10.13 2.42 13.71
CA GLN A 145 -9.63 3.11 14.89
C GLN A 145 -10.40 2.76 16.17
N ASN A 146 -11.72 2.65 16.08
CA ASN A 146 -12.55 2.29 17.24
C ASN A 146 -12.26 0.87 17.72
N ILE A 147 -12.01 -0.09 16.81
CA ILE A 147 -11.59 -1.45 17.19
C ILE A 147 -10.28 -1.40 17.98
N ILE A 148 -9.29 -0.62 17.50
CA ILE A 148 -8.00 -0.48 18.19
C ILE A 148 -8.20 0.10 19.60
N LYS A 149 -8.92 1.23 19.72
CA LYS A 149 -9.16 1.88 21.00
C LYS A 149 -9.87 0.96 22.00
N ALA A 150 -10.94 0.30 21.56
CA ALA A 150 -11.68 -0.62 22.41
C ALA A 150 -10.82 -1.83 22.87
N ARG A 151 -9.95 -2.35 21.98
CA ARG A 151 -9.00 -3.43 22.30
C ARG A 151 -7.95 -3.03 23.31
N GLU A 152 -7.46 -1.78 23.24
CA GLU A 152 -6.45 -1.24 24.17
C GLU A 152 -7.00 -1.05 25.58
N GLU A 153 -8.31 -0.81 25.73
CA GLU A 153 -8.96 -0.72 27.02
C GLU A 153 -9.07 -2.10 27.69
N GLU A 154 -9.66 -3.07 26.99
CA GLU A 154 -9.81 -4.46 27.45
C GLU A 154 -9.94 -5.42 26.26
N PRO A 155 -9.53 -6.71 26.38
CA PRO A 155 -9.78 -7.73 25.37
C PRO A 155 -11.28 -7.90 25.10
N PHE A 156 -11.65 -8.25 23.87
CA PHE A 156 -13.05 -8.56 23.53
C PHE A 156 -13.44 -9.94 24.04
N PHE A 157 -14.57 -10.04 24.74
CA PHE A 157 -15.09 -11.29 25.30
C PHE A 157 -16.11 -11.97 24.37
N SER A 158 -16.82 -11.19 23.54
CA SER A 158 -17.80 -11.71 22.60
C SER A 158 -17.92 -10.78 21.37
N VAL A 159 -18.68 -11.25 20.39
CA VAL A 159 -18.99 -10.45 19.19
C VAL A 159 -19.86 -9.25 19.53
N GLU A 160 -20.78 -9.42 20.47
CA GLU A 160 -21.66 -8.35 20.97
C GLU A 160 -20.84 -7.27 21.69
N ASP A 161 -19.86 -7.69 22.51
CA ASP A 161 -18.94 -6.80 23.19
C ASP A 161 -18.13 -5.98 22.19
N LEU A 162 -17.54 -6.64 21.17
CA LEU A 162 -16.86 -5.98 20.06
C LEU A 162 -17.78 -4.96 19.37
N GLN A 163 -19.04 -5.33 19.08
CA GLN A 163 -19.97 -4.46 18.38
C GLN A 163 -20.30 -3.20 19.18
N ILE A 164 -20.55 -3.35 20.47
CA ILE A 164 -20.94 -2.24 21.36
C ILE A 164 -19.75 -1.32 21.60
N ARG A 165 -18.60 -1.86 22.01
CA ARG A 165 -17.43 -1.08 22.40
C ARG A 165 -16.74 -0.41 21.22
N ALA A 166 -16.56 -1.12 20.10
CA ALA A 166 -15.99 -0.55 18.90
C ALA A 166 -17.01 0.26 18.05
N LYS A 167 -18.28 0.24 18.41
CA LYS A 167 -19.37 0.96 17.69
C LYS A 167 -19.38 0.62 16.19
N ILE A 168 -19.24 -0.65 15.88
CA ILE A 168 -19.21 -1.15 14.50
C ILE A 168 -20.53 -1.78 14.09
N SER A 169 -20.82 -1.75 12.79
CA SER A 169 -22.05 -2.33 12.23
C SER A 169 -21.98 -3.87 12.15
N LYS A 170 -23.13 -4.51 12.03
CA LYS A 170 -23.22 -5.97 11.78
C LYS A 170 -22.45 -6.36 10.51
N THR A 171 -22.51 -5.54 9.47
CA THR A 171 -21.77 -5.77 8.21
C THR A 171 -20.27 -5.87 8.43
N VAL A 172 -19.70 -4.99 9.29
CA VAL A 172 -18.27 -5.05 9.64
C VAL A 172 -17.94 -6.33 10.39
N ILE A 173 -18.83 -6.80 11.28
CA ILE A 173 -18.65 -8.07 11.99
C ILE A 173 -18.61 -9.25 11.03
N GLU A 174 -19.52 -9.28 10.06
CA GLU A 174 -19.55 -10.33 9.03
C GLU A 174 -18.28 -10.34 8.18
N MET A 175 -17.74 -9.15 7.82
CA MET A 175 -16.46 -9.04 7.14
C MET A 175 -15.29 -9.58 7.96
N LEU A 176 -15.30 -9.38 9.28
CA LEU A 176 -14.26 -9.87 10.18
C LEU A 176 -14.35 -11.40 10.42
N ARG A 177 -15.51 -12.00 10.19
CA ARG A 177 -15.73 -13.47 10.27
C ARG A 177 -15.33 -14.22 9.00
N ALA A 178 -15.38 -13.54 7.84
CA ALA A 178 -15.10 -14.13 6.53
C ALA A 178 -13.61 -14.33 6.29
#